data_98dd173c25ea2bb8d413731dbe9fdbf4
#
_entry.id   98dd173c25ea2bb8d413731dbe9fdbf4
#
_cell.length_a   1.000
_cell.length_b   1.000
_cell.length_c   1.000
_cell.angle_alpha   90.00
_cell.angle_beta   90.00
_cell.angle_gamma   90.00
#
_symmetry.space_group_name_H-M   'P 1'
#
loop_
_entity.id
_entity.type
_entity.pdbx_description
1 polymer ?
#
loop_
_entity_poly.entity_id
_entity_poly.type
_entity_poly.pdbx_seq_one_letter_code
_entity_poly.pdbx_strand_id
1 'polypeptide(L)'
;MPVGSDVERLRAAGLRVTRPRLAVLAAVRDRPHLDVDTITRLARVRLGRISHQAVYDVLHALTGAGLLRRFAPAGGPARYELGGDDHDHLVCRDCGAIVDTRRKRAPGPCLDPGASAFEVEATEVTYWGRCPGCQPRHG
;
A
#
# COMPACT_ATOMS: atom_id res chain seq x y z
N MET A 1 -15.40 15.46 5.87
CA MET A 1 -16.28 14.47 5.24
C MET A 1 -15.94 13.10 5.76
N PRO A 2 -16.89 12.40 6.36
CA PRO A 2 -16.63 11.02 6.68
C PRO A 2 -16.38 10.27 5.37
N VAL A 3 -15.26 9.66 5.29
CA VAL A 3 -14.97 8.73 4.23
C VAL A 3 -16.00 7.61 4.38
N GLY A 4 -16.64 7.21 3.31
CA GLY A 4 -17.61 6.13 3.34
C GLY A 4 -17.09 4.94 4.12
N SER A 5 -17.97 4.20 4.78
CA SER A 5 -17.59 3.04 5.56
C SER A 5 -16.88 2.00 4.69
N ASP A 6 -16.11 1.13 5.31
CA ASP A 6 -15.46 0.05 4.58
C ASP A 6 -16.47 -0.85 3.87
N VAL A 7 -17.68 -0.99 4.45
CA VAL A 7 -18.80 -1.68 3.81
C VAL A 7 -19.17 -1.02 2.48
N GLU A 8 -19.30 0.29 2.48
CA GLU A 8 -19.64 1.04 1.27
C GLU A 8 -18.55 0.97 0.22
N ARG A 9 -17.29 1.02 0.64
CA ARG A 9 -16.15 0.87 -0.26
C ARG A 9 -16.15 -0.49 -0.96
N LEU A 10 -16.39 -1.57 -0.21
CA LEU A 10 -16.48 -2.91 -0.79
C LEU A 10 -17.62 -2.99 -1.80
N ARG A 11 -18.79 -2.50 -1.44
CA ARG A 11 -19.96 -2.52 -2.33
C ARG A 11 -19.73 -1.71 -3.60
N ALA A 12 -19.16 -0.52 -3.45
CA ALA A 12 -18.86 0.34 -4.61
C ALA A 12 -17.85 -0.31 -5.57
N ALA A 13 -16.97 -1.16 -5.05
CA ALA A 13 -15.99 -1.90 -5.85
C ALA A 13 -16.57 -3.21 -6.42
N GLY A 14 -17.84 -3.50 -6.16
CA GLY A 14 -18.48 -4.74 -6.62
C GLY A 14 -18.07 -5.98 -5.83
N LEU A 15 -17.53 -5.79 -4.64
CA LEU A 15 -17.06 -6.89 -3.80
C LEU A 15 -18.07 -7.23 -2.71
N ARG A 16 -18.20 -8.52 -2.44
CA ARG A 16 -19.00 -9.00 -1.33
C ARG A 16 -18.40 -8.52 0.00
N VAL A 17 -19.24 -8.03 0.91
CA VAL A 17 -18.85 -7.66 2.26
C VAL A 17 -18.66 -8.92 3.08
N THR A 18 -17.44 -9.13 3.57
CA THR A 18 -17.12 -10.26 4.44
C THR A 18 -16.32 -9.77 5.65
N ARG A 19 -16.38 -10.50 6.73
CA ARG A 19 -15.62 -10.17 7.95
C ARG A 19 -14.10 -10.11 7.69
N PRO A 20 -13.50 -11.07 6.99
CA PRO A 20 -12.08 -10.97 6.65
C PRO A 20 -11.71 -9.73 5.85
N ARG A 21 -12.51 -9.37 4.85
CA ARG A 21 -12.26 -8.17 4.04
C ARG A 21 -12.33 -6.89 4.88
N LEU A 22 -13.31 -6.81 5.76
CA LEU A 22 -13.44 -5.66 6.67
C LEU A 22 -12.26 -5.57 7.64
N ALA A 23 -11.81 -6.70 8.17
CA ALA A 23 -10.69 -6.74 9.09
C ALA A 23 -9.37 -6.30 8.44
N VAL A 24 -9.13 -6.74 7.21
CA VAL A 24 -7.92 -6.37 6.46
C VAL A 24 -7.96 -4.88 6.08
N LEU A 25 -9.09 -4.37 5.60
CA LEU A 25 -9.24 -2.95 5.29
C LEU A 25 -9.00 -2.07 6.52
N ALA A 26 -9.56 -2.45 7.66
CA ALA A 26 -9.37 -1.71 8.90
C ALA A 26 -7.91 -1.68 9.32
N ALA A 27 -7.20 -2.80 9.21
CA ALA A 27 -5.78 -2.88 9.55
C ALA A 27 -4.95 -1.93 8.68
N VAL A 28 -5.15 -1.96 7.38
CA VAL A 28 -4.40 -1.12 6.43
C VAL A 28 -4.76 0.35 6.56
N ARG A 29 -6.01 0.67 6.85
CA ARG A 29 -6.45 2.04 7.08
C ARG A 29 -5.79 2.65 8.31
N ASP A 30 -5.70 1.88 9.39
CA ASP A 30 -5.15 2.37 10.66
C ASP A 30 -3.64 2.52 10.62
N ARG A 31 -2.96 1.70 9.82
CA ARG A 31 -1.50 1.73 9.67
C ARG A 31 -1.13 1.51 8.20
N PRO A 32 -0.56 2.53 7.54
CA PRO A 32 -0.08 2.37 6.16
C PRO A 32 1.20 1.54 6.10
N HIS A 33 1.51 1.03 4.93
CA HIS A 33 2.77 0.34 4.61
C HIS A 33 2.96 -0.98 5.39
N LEU A 34 1.88 -1.71 5.64
CA LEU A 34 1.96 -2.97 6.37
C LEU A 34 2.35 -4.14 5.48
N ASP A 35 3.20 -5.01 5.99
CA ASP A 35 3.46 -6.30 5.37
C ASP A 35 2.36 -7.33 5.72
N VAL A 36 2.38 -8.47 5.04
CA VAL A 36 1.36 -9.51 5.20
C VAL A 36 1.34 -10.08 6.62
N ASP A 37 2.50 -10.26 7.24
CA ASP A 37 2.57 -10.83 8.60
C ASP A 37 1.91 -9.91 9.61
N THR A 38 2.14 -8.61 9.51
CA THR A 38 1.53 -7.61 10.39
C THR A 38 0.02 -7.53 10.14
N ILE A 39 -0.39 -7.51 8.88
CA ILE A 39 -1.83 -7.52 8.53
C ILE A 39 -2.51 -8.76 9.11
N THR A 40 -1.88 -9.92 8.99
CA THR A 40 -2.42 -11.17 9.53
C THR A 40 -2.60 -11.09 11.03
N ARG A 41 -1.61 -10.58 11.76
CA ARG A 41 -1.72 -10.41 13.22
C ARG A 41 -2.87 -9.48 13.60
N LEU A 42 -2.99 -8.35 12.92
CA LEU A 42 -4.06 -7.38 13.19
C LEU A 42 -5.44 -7.94 12.85
N ALA A 43 -5.55 -8.69 11.76
CA ALA A 43 -6.79 -9.34 11.36
C ALA A 43 -7.20 -10.40 12.39
N ARG A 44 -6.26 -11.15 12.93
CA ARG A 44 -6.52 -12.16 13.98
C ARG A 44 -7.04 -11.54 15.27
N VAL A 45 -6.58 -10.35 15.63
CA VAL A 45 -7.11 -9.63 16.79
C VAL A 45 -8.62 -9.39 16.64
N ARG A 46 -9.08 -9.10 15.44
CA ARG A 46 -10.50 -8.82 15.16
C ARG A 46 -11.33 -10.07 14.91
N LEU A 47 -10.76 -11.08 14.28
CA LEU A 47 -11.48 -12.26 13.80
C LEU A 47 -11.29 -13.50 14.67
N GLY A 48 -10.25 -13.55 15.47
CA GLY A 48 -9.84 -14.73 16.21
C GLY A 48 -8.98 -15.67 15.37
N ARG A 49 -9.50 -16.18 14.25
CA ARG A 49 -8.78 -17.09 13.37
C ARG A 49 -8.86 -16.64 11.93
N ILE A 50 -7.73 -16.67 11.26
CA ILE A 50 -7.63 -16.53 9.81
C ILE A 50 -6.29 -17.14 9.37
N SER A 51 -6.30 -17.90 8.28
CA SER A 51 -5.08 -18.46 7.73
C SER A 51 -4.33 -17.41 6.91
N HIS A 52 -3.01 -17.61 6.73
CA HIS A 52 -2.24 -16.78 5.83
C HIS A 52 -2.80 -16.80 4.40
N GLN A 53 -3.22 -17.98 3.92
CA GLN A 53 -3.79 -18.08 2.59
C GLN A 53 -5.06 -17.24 2.44
N ALA A 54 -5.93 -17.25 3.45
CA ALA A 54 -7.13 -16.41 3.45
C ALA A 54 -6.79 -14.93 3.42
N VAL A 55 -5.75 -14.50 4.15
CA VAL A 55 -5.28 -13.10 4.10
C VAL A 55 -4.77 -12.75 2.71
N TYR A 56 -3.96 -13.61 2.08
CA TYR A 56 -3.49 -13.39 0.72
C TYR A 56 -4.64 -13.29 -0.28
N ASP A 57 -5.65 -14.15 -0.17
CA ASP A 57 -6.82 -14.12 -1.05
C ASP A 57 -7.57 -12.79 -0.92
N VAL A 58 -7.73 -12.31 0.31
CA VAL A 58 -8.36 -11.01 0.58
C VAL A 58 -7.53 -9.86 0.00
N LEU A 59 -6.22 -9.87 0.26
CA LEU A 59 -5.32 -8.83 -0.26
C LEU A 59 -5.33 -8.79 -1.78
N HIS A 60 -5.33 -9.96 -2.42
CA HIS A 60 -5.40 -10.05 -3.88
C HIS A 60 -6.71 -9.46 -4.42
N ALA A 61 -7.83 -9.81 -3.81
CA ALA A 61 -9.14 -9.28 -4.23
C ALA A 61 -9.23 -7.77 -4.04
N LEU A 62 -8.77 -7.25 -2.90
CA LEU A 62 -8.84 -5.82 -2.60
C LEU A 62 -7.88 -5.01 -3.49
N THR A 63 -6.70 -5.54 -3.77
CA THR A 63 -5.73 -4.91 -4.67
C THR A 63 -6.25 -4.89 -6.10
N GLY A 64 -6.79 -6.01 -6.56
CA GLY A 64 -7.38 -6.10 -7.90
C GLY A 64 -8.56 -5.16 -8.11
N ALA A 65 -9.29 -4.84 -7.06
CA ALA A 65 -10.40 -3.89 -7.11
C ALA A 65 -9.97 -2.43 -6.90
N GLY A 66 -8.69 -2.16 -6.70
CA GLY A 66 -8.17 -0.80 -6.50
C GLY A 66 -8.38 -0.23 -5.10
N LEU A 67 -8.89 -1.01 -4.15
CA LEU A 67 -9.08 -0.57 -2.77
C LEU A 67 -7.76 -0.54 -1.99
N LEU A 68 -6.83 -1.40 -2.34
CA LEU A 68 -5.48 -1.42 -1.80
C LEU A 68 -4.46 -1.25 -2.91
N ARG A 69 -3.31 -0.74 -2.55
CA ARG A 69 -2.13 -0.69 -3.40
C ARG A 69 -1.04 -1.55 -2.77
N ARG A 70 -0.46 -2.43 -3.58
CA ARG A 70 0.70 -3.22 -3.20
C ARG A 70 1.96 -2.58 -3.76
N PHE A 71 2.98 -2.45 -2.94
CA PHE A 71 4.30 -2.08 -3.41
C PHE A 71 5.35 -2.91 -2.68
N ALA A 72 6.46 -3.15 -3.36
CA ALA A 72 7.54 -3.97 -2.81
C ALA A 72 8.86 -3.21 -2.96
N PRO A 73 9.32 -2.53 -1.89
CA PRO A 73 10.65 -1.92 -1.93
C PRO A 73 11.69 -2.97 -2.22
N ALA A 74 12.66 -2.66 -3.06
CA ALA A 74 13.68 -3.60 -3.47
C ALA A 74 14.38 -4.23 -2.26
N GLY A 75 14.41 -5.56 -2.21
CA GLY A 75 15.02 -6.32 -1.13
C GLY A 75 14.15 -6.47 0.12
N GLY A 76 12.93 -5.98 0.11
CA GLY A 76 12.01 -6.08 1.24
C GLY A 76 10.73 -6.82 0.92
N PRO A 77 9.91 -7.13 1.94
CA PRO A 77 8.61 -7.75 1.73
C PRO A 77 7.64 -6.78 1.06
N ALA A 78 6.64 -7.35 0.40
CA ALA A 78 5.54 -6.56 -0.14
C ALA A 78 4.79 -5.85 0.99
N ARG A 79 4.41 -4.62 0.73
CA ARG A 79 3.66 -3.79 1.67
C ARG A 79 2.37 -3.33 1.02
N TYR A 80 1.40 -3.01 1.86
CA TYR A 80 0.06 -2.64 1.41
C TYR A 80 -0.37 -1.32 2.05
N GLU A 81 -1.11 -0.54 1.27
CA GLU A 81 -1.70 0.72 1.72
C GLU A 81 -3.04 0.91 1.03
N LEU A 82 -3.84 1.85 1.53
CA LEU A 82 -5.10 2.18 0.85
C LEU A 82 -4.82 2.73 -0.55
N GLY A 83 -5.57 2.27 -1.52
CA GLY A 83 -5.61 2.85 -2.84
C GLY A 83 -6.22 4.25 -2.79
N GLY A 84 -5.94 5.06 -3.78
CA GLY A 84 -6.46 6.42 -3.85
C GLY A 84 -5.49 7.33 -4.56
N ASP A 85 -5.20 8.47 -3.96
CA ASP A 85 -4.32 9.48 -4.54
C ASP A 85 -2.94 8.91 -4.86
N ASP A 86 -2.44 9.23 -6.04
CA ASP A 86 -1.10 8.86 -6.42
C ASP A 86 -0.08 9.56 -5.53
N HIS A 87 0.80 8.80 -4.96
CA HIS A 87 1.92 9.31 -4.20
C HIS A 87 3.13 8.40 -4.41
N ASP A 88 4.29 8.94 -4.09
CA ASP A 88 5.54 8.21 -4.13
C ASP A 88 5.96 7.86 -2.69
N HIS A 89 6.99 7.07 -2.56
CA HIS A 89 7.50 6.66 -1.25
C HIS A 89 8.95 7.06 -1.08
N LEU A 90 9.29 7.50 0.14
CA LEU A 90 10.66 7.67 0.60
C LEU A 90 10.98 6.49 1.53
N VAL A 91 12.08 5.82 1.28
CA VAL A 91 12.50 4.68 2.09
C VAL A 91 13.88 4.95 2.66
N CYS A 92 13.99 4.82 3.98
CA CYS A 92 15.28 4.93 4.65
C CYS A 92 16.05 3.61 4.50
N ARG A 93 17.27 3.69 3.97
CA ARG A 93 18.13 2.53 3.80
C ARG A 93 18.60 1.91 5.11
N ASP A 94 18.71 2.73 6.15
CA ASP A 94 19.28 2.31 7.43
C ASP A 94 18.23 1.70 8.38
N CYS A 95 17.09 2.37 8.57
CA CYS A 95 16.07 1.90 9.51
C CYS A 95 14.81 1.32 8.85
N GLY A 96 14.68 1.43 7.53
CA GLY A 96 13.52 0.91 6.81
C GLY A 96 12.26 1.77 6.92
N ALA A 97 12.33 2.95 7.53
CA ALA A 97 11.18 3.84 7.63
C ALA A 97 10.66 4.20 6.24
N ILE A 98 9.34 4.23 6.09
CA ILE A 98 8.67 4.56 4.85
C ILE A 98 7.76 5.75 5.08
N VAL A 99 7.91 6.76 4.22
CA VAL A 99 7.11 7.99 4.29
C VAL A 99 6.54 8.27 2.91
N ASP A 100 5.29 8.68 2.86
CA ASP A 100 4.65 9.09 1.63
C ASP A 100 5.13 10.47 1.21
N THR A 101 5.29 10.66 -0.08
CA THR A 101 5.62 11.96 -0.65
C THR A 101 4.89 12.15 -1.97
N ARG A 102 4.69 13.39 -2.35
CA ARG A 102 4.07 13.72 -3.62
C ARG A 102 5.09 14.35 -4.56
N ARG A 103 4.98 13.99 -5.83
CA ARG A 103 5.82 14.62 -6.85
C ARG A 103 5.44 16.08 -6.99
N LYS A 104 6.45 16.92 -7.10
CA LYS A 104 6.25 18.34 -7.39
C LYS A 104 5.97 18.62 -8.86
N ARG A 105 6.14 17.62 -9.72
CA ARG A 105 5.92 17.74 -11.17
C ARG A 105 4.56 17.20 -11.55
N ALA A 106 4.07 17.61 -12.72
CA ALA A 106 2.83 17.09 -13.27
C ALA A 106 2.82 15.55 -13.29
N PRO A 107 1.68 14.93 -12.97
CA PRO A 107 1.58 13.47 -13.00
C PRO A 107 1.80 12.95 -14.42
N GLY A 108 2.51 11.86 -14.49
CA GLY A 108 2.76 11.15 -15.73
C GLY A 108 4.07 10.42 -15.69
N PRO A 109 4.15 9.27 -16.33
CA PRO A 109 5.38 8.53 -16.39
C PRO A 109 6.41 9.32 -17.21
N CYS A 110 7.60 9.52 -16.67
CA CYS A 110 8.75 9.99 -17.44
C CYS A 110 9.27 8.81 -18.26
N LEU A 111 8.60 8.52 -19.37
CA LEU A 111 9.02 7.45 -20.26
C LEU A 111 9.85 8.00 -21.40
N ASP A 112 10.84 7.20 -21.78
CA ASP A 112 11.57 7.41 -23.01
C ASP A 112 10.61 7.29 -24.19
N PRO A 113 10.59 8.23 -25.16
CA PRO A 113 9.72 8.13 -26.32
C PRO A 113 9.81 6.80 -27.08
N GLY A 114 10.93 6.09 -27.00
CA GLY A 114 11.10 4.77 -27.61
C GLY A 114 10.33 3.64 -26.96
N ALA A 115 9.77 3.85 -25.76
CA ALA A 115 9.01 2.82 -25.05
C ALA A 115 7.52 2.80 -25.39
N SER A 116 7.11 3.46 -26.46
CA SER A 116 5.72 3.79 -26.77
C SER A 116 4.83 2.60 -27.17
N ALA A 117 5.38 1.39 -27.33
CA ALA A 117 4.58 0.22 -27.66
C ALA A 117 3.80 -0.33 -26.44
N PHE A 118 4.12 0.12 -25.24
CA PHE A 118 3.45 -0.31 -24.01
C PHE A 118 2.33 0.65 -23.64
N GLU A 119 1.16 0.09 -23.32
CA GLU A 119 0.10 0.84 -22.67
C GLU A 119 0.39 0.84 -21.17
N VAL A 120 0.87 1.97 -20.66
CA VAL A 120 1.27 2.07 -19.25
C VAL A 120 0.05 2.34 -18.37
N GLU A 121 -0.22 1.44 -17.44
CA GLU A 121 -1.37 1.53 -16.53
C GLU A 121 -1.01 2.13 -15.18
N ALA A 122 0.22 1.98 -14.73
CA ALA A 122 0.63 2.46 -13.41
C ALA A 122 2.12 2.76 -13.39
N THR A 123 2.49 3.66 -12.49
CA THR A 123 3.89 4.01 -12.22
C THR A 123 4.12 4.03 -10.72
N GLU A 124 5.18 3.37 -10.28
CA GLU A 124 5.63 3.42 -8.89
C GLU A 124 7.01 4.07 -8.83
N VAL A 125 7.18 5.02 -7.93
CA VAL A 125 8.48 5.67 -7.71
C VAL A 125 8.84 5.56 -6.24
N THR A 126 10.03 5.04 -5.98
CA THR A 126 10.58 4.93 -4.63
C THR A 126 11.90 5.68 -4.57
N TYR A 127 12.00 6.61 -3.64
CA TYR A 127 13.22 7.35 -3.37
C TYR A 127 13.93 6.70 -2.19
N TRP A 128 15.20 6.41 -2.36
CA TRP A 128 16.03 5.76 -1.36
C TRP A 128 16.99 6.78 -0.76
N GLY A 129 17.03 6.83 0.56
CA GLY A 129 17.91 7.76 1.25
C GLY A 129 18.03 7.43 2.73
N ARG A 130 18.30 8.43 3.53
CA ARG A 130 18.37 8.32 4.98
C ARG A 130 17.39 9.28 5.62
N CYS A 131 16.58 8.78 6.54
CA CYS A 131 15.64 9.60 7.29
C CYS A 131 16.42 10.58 8.20
N PRO A 132 15.77 11.64 8.71
CA PRO A 132 16.44 12.62 9.57
C PRO A 132 17.16 11.99 10.77
N GLY A 133 16.59 10.93 11.36
CA GLY A 133 17.20 10.23 12.49
C GLY A 133 18.42 9.39 12.16
N CYS A 134 18.59 9.00 10.88
CA CYS A 134 19.71 8.18 10.43
C CYS A 134 20.80 9.00 9.72
N GLN A 135 20.56 10.27 9.44
CA GLN A 135 21.56 11.13 8.83
C GLN A 135 22.68 11.44 9.82
N PRO A 136 23.94 11.53 9.35
CA PRO A 136 25.00 11.95 10.24
C PRO A 136 24.74 13.36 10.76
N ARG A 137 25.00 13.55 12.05
CA ARG A 137 24.93 14.88 12.63
C ARG A 137 26.06 15.73 12.08
N HIS A 138 25.71 16.84 11.46
CA HIS A 138 26.70 17.85 11.13
C HIS A 138 27.00 18.61 12.42
N GLY A 139 28.19 18.40 12.92
CA GLY A 139 28.68 19.12 14.08
C GLY A 139 28.94 20.57 13.81
#